data_1daacd9edbc3fe094585b7ccacfcdf50
#
_entry.id   1daacd9edbc3fe094585b7ccacfcdf50
#
_cell.length_a   1.000
_cell.length_b   1.000
_cell.length_c   1.000
_cell.angle_alpha   90.00
_cell.angle_beta   90.00
_cell.angle_gamma   90.00
#
_symmetry.space_group_name_H-M   'P 1'
#
loop_
_entity.id
_entity.type
_entity.pdbx_description
1 polymer ?
#
loop_
_entity_poly.entity_id
_entity_poly.type
_entity_poly.pdbx_seq_one_letter_code
_entity_poly.pdbx_strand_id
1 'polypeptide(L)'
;KMIGLDKYEVEVASMANEDKRYFDISVTTNVKFKVDYPLMGSWVTTSKRQPDISLDYGARPRTIKMRFKWDMNTDPKERIASIKFLPVNEEDELEKEVALTIKQEASPEITDDRRGDSIAIVIASTKLRSMISWDTSERLDYWAGITVWERTDKGVTPEQIGRVRSVEFKMLNTKEELPAEIGKIKYLETLVVASNTNTQLLPATYRIGNALKGLQHLKNLTINAMGITTISKSELEGSCQILTKLDLSSNNFTAIPSDLQSKNFPELTHLSLTGNRRYSSITDLNDTRENLGLKFDASNNYNFKNLLKWEKLKSLSLSYNLIYGELPTFINSWSHLPEVPAYTDEDIQSNDTLNSASDEVKEKLKTIPRILPNVERFTINLNFLSGDDLPEWLLYHPRFARFDPFTLIYTQDSGKDMNGNVPGFKNEPSNLEWFYERYPKARPTLTEY
;
A
#
# COMPACT_ATOMS: atom_id res chain seq x y z
N LYS A 1 45.58 18.74 29.23
CA LYS A 1 44.54 18.72 28.22
C LYS A 1 43.24 18.27 28.87
N MET A 2 42.10 18.96 28.61
CA MET A 2 40.83 18.65 29.25
C MET A 2 39.66 18.77 28.28
N ILE A 3 38.72 17.85 28.45
CA ILE A 3 37.35 17.93 27.96
C ILE A 3 36.46 17.60 29.19
N GLY A 4 35.49 18.44 29.47
CA GLY A 4 34.53 18.24 30.57
C GLY A 4 33.12 18.47 30.09
N LEU A 5 32.16 17.73 30.60
CA LEU A 5 30.74 17.86 30.30
C LEU A 5 30.03 18.42 31.53
N ASP A 6 28.97 19.18 31.29
CA ASP A 6 28.05 19.64 32.34
C ASP A 6 27.21 18.48 32.90
N LYS A 7 27.02 17.43 32.11
CA LYS A 7 26.31 16.18 32.48
C LYS A 7 27.00 14.99 31.81
N TYR A 8 27.16 13.92 32.54
CA TYR A 8 27.75 12.66 32.07
C TYR A 8 26.71 11.56 31.85
N GLU A 9 25.47 11.81 32.25
CA GLU A 9 24.33 10.93 32.07
C GLU A 9 23.09 11.79 31.71
N VAL A 10 22.31 11.32 30.73
CA VAL A 10 21.05 11.92 30.30
C VAL A 10 20.02 10.81 30.18
N GLU A 11 18.82 11.06 30.70
CA GLU A 11 17.65 10.21 30.50
C GLU A 11 16.71 10.88 29.52
N VAL A 12 16.20 10.13 28.55
CA VAL A 12 15.23 10.60 27.54
C VAL A 12 14.03 9.65 27.46
N ALA A 13 12.88 10.21 27.10
CA ALA A 13 11.67 9.43 26.90
C ALA A 13 11.81 8.48 25.69
N SER A 14 10.98 7.44 25.66
CA SER A 14 10.88 6.56 24.50
C SER A 14 10.32 7.25 23.27
N MET A 15 9.35 8.15 23.47
CA MET A 15 8.60 8.84 22.43
C MET A 15 8.44 10.33 22.77
N ALA A 16 8.52 11.17 21.77
CA ALA A 16 8.17 12.58 21.82
C ALA A 16 7.94 13.11 20.40
N ASN A 17 7.32 14.28 20.28
CA ASN A 17 7.24 14.98 19.03
C ASN A 17 8.65 15.29 18.50
N GLU A 18 8.81 15.34 17.20
CA GLU A 18 10.11 15.48 16.55
C GLU A 18 10.88 16.73 17.04
N ASP A 19 10.19 17.84 17.22
CA ASP A 19 10.75 19.10 17.72
C ASP A 19 11.20 19.06 19.17
N LYS A 20 10.82 18.03 19.92
CA LYS A 20 11.19 17.80 21.34
C LYS A 20 12.20 16.69 21.54
N ARG A 21 12.57 15.96 20.47
CA ARG A 21 13.52 14.84 20.55
C ARG A 21 14.97 15.29 20.50
N TYR A 22 15.36 16.11 21.46
CA TYR A 22 16.73 16.57 21.61
C TYR A 22 17.11 16.81 23.07
N PHE A 23 18.39 16.90 23.32
CA PHE A 23 18.97 17.43 24.56
C PHE A 23 20.24 18.21 24.24
N ASP A 24 20.61 19.11 25.15
CA ASP A 24 21.79 19.95 25.00
C ASP A 24 22.83 19.57 26.05
N ILE A 25 24.11 19.56 25.66
CA ILE A 25 25.26 19.33 26.51
C ILE A 25 26.22 20.50 26.37
N SER A 26 26.68 21.04 27.48
CA SER A 26 27.76 22.04 27.50
C SER A 26 29.10 21.34 27.64
N VAL A 27 29.98 21.53 26.68
CA VAL A 27 31.31 20.96 26.63
C VAL A 27 32.33 22.04 26.93
N THR A 28 33.07 21.90 28.00
CA THR A 28 34.18 22.80 28.35
C THR A 28 35.50 22.13 28.02
N THR A 29 36.32 22.78 27.17
CA THR A 29 37.55 22.17 26.65
C THR A 29 38.62 23.17 26.38
N ASN A 30 39.88 22.74 26.48
CA ASN A 30 41.09 23.48 26.04
C ASN A 30 41.78 22.77 24.87
N VAL A 31 41.13 21.78 24.23
CA VAL A 31 41.64 21.09 23.04
C VAL A 31 40.54 21.00 22.01
N LYS A 32 40.90 20.88 20.72
CA LYS A 32 39.93 20.51 19.68
C LYS A 32 39.51 19.09 19.88
N PHE A 33 38.17 18.82 19.80
CA PHE A 33 37.64 17.50 20.02
C PHE A 33 36.67 17.05 18.93
N LYS A 34 36.49 15.76 18.83
CA LYS A 34 35.49 15.09 17.98
C LYS A 34 34.57 14.23 18.86
N VAL A 35 33.33 14.08 18.37
CA VAL A 35 32.33 13.21 19.00
C VAL A 35 32.34 11.88 18.27
N ASP A 36 32.53 10.78 19.00
CA ASP A 36 32.58 9.43 18.48
C ASP A 36 31.37 8.63 18.93
N TYR A 37 30.66 8.05 17.98
CA TYR A 37 29.53 7.16 18.21
C TYR A 37 29.83 5.75 17.72
N PRO A 38 29.13 4.73 18.24
CA PRO A 38 29.08 3.44 17.57
C PRO A 38 28.65 3.60 16.11
N LEU A 39 29.38 3.02 15.19
CA LEU A 39 29.18 3.18 13.73
C LEU A 39 27.87 2.60 13.22
N MET A 40 27.25 1.66 13.93
CA MET A 40 26.01 1.01 13.54
C MET A 40 24.91 1.21 14.57
N GLY A 41 23.74 1.65 14.11
CA GLY A 41 22.54 1.72 14.93
C GLY A 41 22.50 2.84 15.96
N SER A 42 23.29 3.91 15.77
CA SER A 42 23.21 5.06 16.68
C SER A 42 21.87 5.77 16.52
N TRP A 43 21.06 5.70 17.57
CA TRP A 43 19.79 6.40 17.69
C TRP A 43 19.96 7.82 18.26
N VAL A 44 21.18 8.23 18.56
CA VAL A 44 21.57 9.60 19.00
C VAL A 44 22.54 10.18 18.01
N THR A 45 22.27 11.39 17.54
CA THR A 45 23.10 12.06 16.52
C THR A 45 23.32 13.53 16.87
N THR A 46 24.39 14.13 16.34
CA THR A 46 24.60 15.57 16.33
C THR A 46 25.15 16.03 14.99
N SER A 47 24.77 17.22 14.55
CA SER A 47 25.27 17.82 13.31
C SER A 47 26.71 18.30 13.42
N LYS A 48 27.21 18.52 14.63
CA LYS A 48 28.54 19.07 14.91
C LYS A 48 29.47 18.04 15.53
N ARG A 49 29.83 17.00 14.77
CA ARG A 49 30.75 15.96 15.24
C ARG A 49 32.15 16.47 15.54
N GLN A 50 32.59 17.49 14.80
CA GLN A 50 33.83 18.21 15.04
C GLN A 50 33.51 19.69 15.13
N PRO A 51 33.16 20.20 16.30
CA PRO A 51 32.87 21.63 16.46
C PRO A 51 34.10 22.45 16.18
N ASP A 52 33.92 23.56 15.45
CA ASP A 52 34.97 24.53 15.26
C ASP A 52 35.17 25.33 16.56
N ILE A 53 36.30 25.13 17.21
CA ILE A 53 36.67 25.81 18.44
C ILE A 53 37.90 26.64 18.18
N SER A 54 37.74 27.96 18.25
CA SER A 54 38.90 28.85 18.27
C SER A 54 39.57 28.77 19.63
N LEU A 55 40.75 28.19 19.66
CA LEU A 55 41.64 28.12 20.82
C LEU A 55 42.70 29.19 20.71
N ASP A 56 42.30 30.47 20.70
CA ASP A 56 43.25 31.58 20.62
C ASP A 56 44.06 31.69 21.91
N TYR A 57 45.40 31.67 21.74
CA TYR A 57 46.40 32.01 22.78
C TYR A 57 46.32 31.23 24.09
N GLY A 58 46.81 30.03 24.12
CA GLY A 58 47.04 29.25 25.30
C GLY A 58 45.84 28.41 25.73
N ALA A 59 46.07 27.55 26.69
CA ALA A 59 45.14 26.47 27.11
C ALA A 59 43.99 26.95 27.98
N ARG A 60 43.41 28.12 27.75
CA ARG A 60 42.19 28.52 28.47
C ARG A 60 40.98 27.74 28.00
N PRO A 61 40.25 27.09 28.90
CA PRO A 61 39.05 26.36 28.52
C PRO A 61 37.97 27.26 27.87
N ARG A 62 37.30 26.72 26.86
CA ARG A 62 36.14 27.33 26.20
C ARG A 62 34.93 26.41 26.42
N THR A 63 33.75 26.98 26.57
CA THR A 63 32.50 26.22 26.68
C THR A 63 31.67 26.39 25.44
N ILE A 64 31.25 25.28 24.83
CA ILE A 64 30.33 25.26 23.72
C ILE A 64 29.10 24.44 24.09
N LYS A 65 27.96 24.83 23.55
CA LYS A 65 26.70 24.10 23.67
C LYS A 65 26.49 23.26 22.44
N MET A 66 26.30 21.95 22.66
CA MET A 66 26.04 20.99 21.60
C MET A 66 24.65 20.42 21.74
N ARG A 67 23.91 20.33 20.63
CA ARG A 67 22.60 19.68 20.59
C ARG A 67 22.73 18.30 20.01
N PHE A 68 22.15 17.34 20.72
CA PHE A 68 21.99 15.95 20.28
C PHE A 68 20.52 15.66 20.03
N LYS A 69 20.24 15.00 18.93
CA LYS A 69 18.90 14.51 18.57
C LYS A 69 18.82 13.02 18.82
N TRP A 70 17.65 12.51 19.18
CA TRP A 70 17.43 11.11 19.41
C TRP A 70 16.20 10.60 18.68
N ASP A 71 16.27 9.32 18.27
CA ASP A 71 15.16 8.62 17.61
C ASP A 71 14.27 7.94 18.66
N MET A 72 12.98 7.76 18.33
CA MET A 72 12.06 7.06 19.18
C MET A 72 12.48 5.61 19.42
N ASN A 73 12.28 5.12 20.63
CA ASN A 73 12.45 3.73 20.97
C ASN A 73 11.12 2.99 20.80
N THR A 74 11.04 2.14 19.78
CA THR A 74 9.87 1.29 19.51
C THR A 74 9.99 -0.11 20.12
N ASP A 75 11.10 -0.41 20.81
CA ASP A 75 11.34 -1.66 21.47
C ASP A 75 10.76 -1.63 22.89
N PRO A 76 10.18 -2.74 23.40
CA PRO A 76 9.70 -2.83 24.77
C PRO A 76 10.81 -2.87 25.84
N LYS A 77 12.07 -2.68 25.44
CA LYS A 77 13.23 -2.63 26.33
C LYS A 77 13.87 -1.25 26.34
N GLU A 78 14.35 -0.86 27.49
CA GLU A 78 15.24 0.29 27.61
C GLU A 78 16.50 0.09 26.77
N ARG A 79 17.06 1.19 26.28
CA ARG A 79 18.33 1.15 25.56
C ARG A 79 19.27 2.24 26.04
N ILE A 80 20.58 1.95 25.92
CA ILE A 80 21.65 2.81 26.37
C ILE A 80 22.60 3.09 25.21
N ALA A 81 22.98 4.33 25.04
CA ALA A 81 24.04 4.75 24.13
C ALA A 81 25.19 5.38 24.92
N SER A 82 26.41 5.15 24.47
CA SER A 82 27.60 5.80 25.00
C SER A 82 28.30 6.57 23.89
N ILE A 83 28.50 7.85 24.10
CA ILE A 83 29.12 8.77 23.15
C ILE A 83 30.45 9.23 23.77
N LYS A 84 31.55 9.03 23.02
CA LYS A 84 32.89 9.45 23.46
C LYS A 84 33.26 10.81 22.91
N PHE A 85 33.93 11.59 23.71
CA PHE A 85 34.52 12.88 23.33
C PHE A 85 36.02 12.72 23.28
N LEU A 86 36.59 12.73 22.10
CA LEU A 86 38.01 12.44 21.89
C LEU A 86 38.72 13.66 21.32
N PRO A 87 40.00 13.93 21.73
CA PRO A 87 40.79 14.94 21.05
C PRO A 87 40.94 14.67 19.56
N VAL A 88 40.96 15.71 18.74
CA VAL A 88 41.21 15.59 17.30
C VAL A 88 42.67 15.20 17.05
N ASN A 89 43.58 15.78 17.82
CA ASN A 89 45.01 15.41 17.79
C ASN A 89 45.22 14.22 18.71
N GLU A 90 45.67 13.10 18.20
CA GLU A 90 45.93 11.87 18.95
C GLU A 90 47.05 11.98 19.99
N GLU A 91 47.94 12.99 19.85
CA GLU A 91 48.97 13.28 20.81
C GLU A 91 48.45 14.04 22.05
N ASP A 92 47.21 14.51 22.01
CA ASP A 92 46.57 15.20 23.12
C ASP A 92 46.01 14.20 24.11
N GLU A 93 46.81 13.78 25.08
CA GLU A 93 46.35 12.89 26.16
C GLU A 93 45.41 13.61 27.12
N LEU A 94 44.26 12.98 27.38
CA LEU A 94 43.29 13.39 28.41
C LEU A 94 43.62 12.68 29.74
N GLU A 95 43.42 13.36 30.85
CA GLU A 95 43.56 12.77 32.19
C GLU A 95 42.55 11.63 32.43
N LYS A 96 41.38 11.70 31.78
CA LYS A 96 40.30 10.70 31.89
C LYS A 96 39.57 10.58 30.54
N GLU A 97 39.10 9.36 30.23
CA GLU A 97 38.14 9.15 29.16
C GLU A 97 36.86 9.93 29.46
N VAL A 98 36.35 10.64 28.45
CA VAL A 98 35.12 11.43 28.55
C VAL A 98 34.04 10.77 27.70
N ALA A 99 33.03 10.26 28.36
CA ALA A 99 31.90 9.63 27.73
C ALA A 99 30.59 10.16 28.34
N LEU A 100 29.61 10.31 27.46
CA LEU A 100 28.23 10.65 27.81
C LEU A 100 27.39 9.40 27.67
N THR A 101 26.69 9.02 28.72
CA THR A 101 25.74 7.91 28.73
C THR A 101 24.34 8.45 28.56
N ILE A 102 23.61 7.95 27.55
CA ILE A 102 22.22 8.29 27.31
C ILE A 102 21.37 7.05 27.56
N LYS A 103 20.43 7.16 28.47
CA LYS A 103 19.45 6.11 28.78
C LYS A 103 18.11 6.53 28.15
N GLN A 104 17.52 5.63 27.40
CA GLN A 104 16.18 5.85 26.82
C GLN A 104 15.19 4.83 27.34
N GLU A 105 14.05 5.32 27.76
CA GLU A 105 12.94 4.50 28.26
C GLU A 105 12.50 3.47 27.22
N ALA A 106 11.96 2.36 27.72
CA ALA A 106 11.25 1.37 26.90
C ALA A 106 10.02 1.98 26.23
N SER A 107 9.63 1.46 25.08
CA SER A 107 8.35 1.79 24.46
C SER A 107 7.19 1.51 25.43
N PRO A 108 6.17 2.38 25.47
CA PRO A 108 5.00 2.14 26.29
C PRO A 108 4.28 0.85 25.90
N GLU A 109 3.63 0.21 26.84
CA GLU A 109 2.75 -0.92 26.60
C GLU A 109 1.54 -0.48 25.74
N ILE A 110 1.20 -1.29 24.73
CA ILE A 110 0.00 -1.09 23.93
C ILE A 110 -1.19 -1.71 24.66
N THR A 111 -1.94 -0.88 25.35
CA THR A 111 -3.16 -1.28 26.07
C THR A 111 -4.35 -1.40 25.13
N ASP A 112 -5.39 -2.19 25.52
CA ASP A 112 -6.63 -2.33 24.73
C ASP A 112 -7.60 -1.20 25.05
N ASP A 113 -7.20 0.02 24.70
CA ASP A 113 -7.98 1.25 24.85
C ASP A 113 -7.55 2.29 23.80
N ARG A 114 -8.18 3.47 23.84
CA ARG A 114 -7.86 4.59 22.94
C ARG A 114 -6.38 5.01 23.03
N ARG A 115 -5.80 4.99 24.23
CA ARG A 115 -4.38 5.31 24.41
C ARG A 115 -3.50 4.26 23.73
N GLY A 116 -3.82 2.98 23.89
CA GLY A 116 -3.11 1.89 23.23
C GLY A 116 -3.17 2.01 21.71
N ASP A 117 -4.32 2.39 21.14
CA ASP A 117 -4.45 2.66 19.70
C ASP A 117 -3.46 3.75 19.26
N SER A 118 -3.36 4.86 19.99
CA SER A 118 -2.44 5.95 19.67
C SER A 118 -0.96 5.51 19.72
N ILE A 119 -0.60 4.73 20.71
CA ILE A 119 0.76 4.17 20.86
C ILE A 119 1.06 3.23 19.69
N ALA A 120 0.14 2.33 19.35
CA ALA A 120 0.29 1.40 18.24
C ALA A 120 0.51 2.14 16.91
N ILE A 121 -0.23 3.21 16.66
CA ILE A 121 -0.11 4.03 15.45
C ILE A 121 1.27 4.69 15.39
N VAL A 122 1.74 5.30 16.47
CA VAL A 122 3.06 5.96 16.52
C VAL A 122 4.19 4.96 16.28
N ILE A 123 4.14 3.80 16.93
CA ILE A 123 5.14 2.75 16.74
C ILE A 123 5.12 2.23 15.31
N ALA A 124 3.95 1.89 14.78
CA ALA A 124 3.81 1.40 13.41
C ALA A 124 4.31 2.41 12.39
N SER A 125 3.93 3.69 12.53
CA SER A 125 4.39 4.78 11.67
C SER A 125 5.91 4.93 11.70
N THR A 126 6.51 4.83 12.88
CA THR A 126 7.97 4.91 13.04
C THR A 126 8.68 3.75 12.35
N LYS A 127 8.19 2.51 12.54
CA LYS A 127 8.72 1.32 11.86
C LYS A 127 8.56 1.39 10.35
N LEU A 128 7.47 1.95 9.86
CA LEU A 128 7.21 2.17 8.44
C LEU A 128 7.98 3.39 7.87
N ARG A 129 8.70 4.13 8.70
CA ARG A 129 9.42 5.35 8.31
C ARG A 129 8.53 6.33 7.56
N SER A 130 7.33 6.55 8.07
CA SER A 130 6.39 7.53 7.51
C SER A 130 7.01 8.92 7.54
N MET A 131 6.82 9.66 6.46
CA MET A 131 7.20 11.08 6.40
C MET A 131 6.17 11.98 7.10
N ILE A 132 5.01 11.44 7.46
CA ILE A 132 3.98 12.15 8.21
C ILE A 132 4.20 11.86 9.70
N SER A 133 4.29 12.91 10.48
CA SER A 133 4.30 12.85 11.95
C SER A 133 3.07 13.54 12.51
N TRP A 134 2.60 13.06 13.66
CA TRP A 134 1.48 13.66 14.36
C TRP A 134 1.95 14.39 15.62
N ASP A 135 1.27 15.47 15.96
CA ASP A 135 1.42 16.08 17.28
C ASP A 135 0.68 15.22 18.31
N THR A 136 1.44 14.49 19.13
CA THR A 136 0.90 13.56 20.12
C THR A 136 0.26 14.27 21.33
N SER A 137 0.39 15.60 21.44
CA SER A 137 -0.34 16.40 22.41
C SER A 137 -1.78 16.71 21.99
N GLU A 138 -2.07 16.59 20.68
CA GLU A 138 -3.41 16.77 20.14
C GLU A 138 -4.27 15.52 20.36
N ARG A 139 -5.59 15.71 20.34
CA ARG A 139 -6.54 14.60 20.39
C ARG A 139 -6.36 13.69 19.17
N LEU A 140 -6.49 12.40 19.37
CA LEU A 140 -6.32 11.37 18.33
C LEU A 140 -7.21 11.59 17.10
N ASP A 141 -8.42 12.06 17.30
CA ASP A 141 -9.38 12.37 16.22
C ASP A 141 -8.99 13.59 15.38
N TYR A 142 -8.01 14.40 15.80
CA TYR A 142 -7.41 15.47 15.00
C TYR A 142 -6.15 15.07 14.24
N TRP A 143 -5.67 13.85 14.42
CA TRP A 143 -4.50 13.37 13.69
C TRP A 143 -4.86 13.13 12.22
N ALA A 144 -4.05 13.66 11.31
CA ALA A 144 -4.30 13.52 9.87
C ALA A 144 -4.37 12.06 9.44
N GLY A 145 -5.41 11.69 8.68
CA GLY A 145 -5.60 10.33 8.19
C GLY A 145 -6.12 9.33 9.23
N ILE A 146 -6.58 9.81 10.38
CA ILE A 146 -7.15 8.97 11.44
C ILE A 146 -8.59 9.39 11.70
N THR A 147 -9.47 8.40 11.82
CA THR A 147 -10.85 8.56 12.30
C THR A 147 -11.11 7.61 13.46
N VAL A 148 -12.04 7.99 14.30
CA VAL A 148 -12.47 7.19 15.45
C VAL A 148 -13.94 6.80 15.32
N TRP A 149 -14.32 5.73 15.99
CA TRP A 149 -15.73 5.33 16.08
C TRP A 149 -16.51 6.35 16.92
N GLU A 150 -17.64 6.79 16.37
CA GLU A 150 -18.55 7.74 17.03
C GLU A 150 -19.86 7.05 17.43
N ARG A 151 -20.56 7.63 18.38
CA ARG A 151 -21.87 7.10 18.84
C ARG A 151 -22.93 7.05 17.74
N THR A 152 -22.82 7.90 16.74
CA THR A 152 -23.71 8.02 15.59
C THR A 152 -23.42 6.98 14.50
N ASP A 153 -22.32 6.26 14.59
CA ASP A 153 -21.96 5.25 13.59
C ASP A 153 -22.91 4.06 13.67
N LYS A 154 -23.36 3.60 12.50
CA LYS A 154 -24.30 2.49 12.43
C LYS A 154 -23.67 1.19 12.96
N GLY A 155 -24.36 0.58 13.92
CA GLY A 155 -23.92 -0.70 14.49
C GLY A 155 -22.72 -0.62 15.41
N VAL A 156 -22.33 0.58 15.84
CA VAL A 156 -21.24 0.78 16.79
C VAL A 156 -21.63 0.19 18.16
N THR A 157 -20.66 -0.47 18.81
CA THR A 157 -20.81 -0.96 20.18
C THR A 157 -20.18 0.03 21.16
N PRO A 158 -20.56 0.01 22.46
CA PRO A 158 -19.99 0.90 23.46
C PRO A 158 -18.46 0.80 23.54
N GLU A 159 -17.89 -0.40 23.34
CA GLU A 159 -16.45 -0.66 23.40
C GLU A 159 -15.67 -0.03 22.23
N GLN A 160 -16.34 0.19 21.10
CA GLN A 160 -15.77 0.80 19.90
C GLN A 160 -15.69 2.33 20.00
N ILE A 161 -16.58 2.96 20.76
CA ILE A 161 -16.69 4.42 20.82
C ILE A 161 -15.35 5.04 21.25
N GLY A 162 -14.84 5.96 20.44
CA GLY A 162 -13.55 6.62 20.66
C GLY A 162 -12.31 5.81 20.27
N ARG A 163 -12.49 4.54 19.89
CA ARG A 163 -11.41 3.70 19.35
C ARG A 163 -11.16 4.04 17.89
N VAL A 164 -9.96 3.75 17.41
CA VAL A 164 -9.60 4.05 16.02
C VAL A 164 -10.42 3.21 15.05
N ARG A 165 -11.04 3.87 14.09
CA ARG A 165 -11.81 3.28 13.01
C ARG A 165 -11.00 3.15 11.72
N SER A 166 -10.27 4.20 11.35
CA SER A 166 -9.43 4.20 10.15
C SER A 166 -8.06 4.80 10.41
N VAL A 167 -7.06 4.27 9.72
CA VAL A 167 -5.68 4.79 9.71
C VAL A 167 -5.15 4.80 8.29
N GLU A 168 -4.51 5.91 7.93
CA GLU A 168 -3.75 6.04 6.71
C GLU A 168 -2.26 6.24 7.02
N PHE A 169 -1.45 5.24 6.72
CA PHE A 169 0.01 5.35 6.69
C PHE A 169 0.43 5.65 5.26
N LYS A 170 0.72 6.92 4.99
CA LYS A 170 1.10 7.41 3.66
C LYS A 170 2.52 7.97 3.65
N MET A 171 3.04 8.17 2.46
CA MET A 171 4.38 8.73 2.23
C MET A 171 5.47 7.94 2.97
N LEU A 172 5.38 6.63 2.91
CA LEU A 172 6.34 5.73 3.54
C LEU A 172 7.65 5.69 2.75
N ASN A 173 8.76 5.64 3.48
CA ASN A 173 10.10 5.55 2.90
C ASN A 173 10.79 4.22 3.23
N THR A 174 10.01 3.17 3.36
CA THR A 174 10.48 1.82 3.65
C THR A 174 9.66 0.78 2.91
N LYS A 175 10.25 -0.41 2.76
CA LYS A 175 9.60 -1.63 2.25
C LYS A 175 9.70 -2.77 3.27
N GLU A 176 9.73 -2.44 4.52
CA GLU A 176 9.73 -3.44 5.58
C GLU A 176 8.33 -4.07 5.73
N GLU A 177 8.26 -5.22 6.38
CA GLU A 177 6.99 -5.91 6.68
C GLU A 177 6.02 -4.99 7.45
N LEU A 178 4.72 -5.25 7.33
CA LEU A 178 3.73 -4.57 8.15
C LEU A 178 4.04 -4.77 9.63
N PRO A 179 4.16 -3.69 10.41
CA PRO A 179 4.41 -3.80 11.84
C PRO A 179 3.28 -4.56 12.54
N ALA A 180 3.65 -5.47 13.44
CA ALA A 180 2.68 -6.25 14.22
C ALA A 180 1.76 -5.37 15.06
N GLU A 181 2.21 -4.18 15.42
CA GLU A 181 1.47 -3.20 16.22
C GLU A 181 0.17 -2.74 15.52
N ILE A 182 0.10 -2.78 14.19
CA ILE A 182 -1.15 -2.49 13.45
C ILE A 182 -2.26 -3.44 13.90
N GLY A 183 -1.94 -4.71 14.16
CA GLY A 183 -2.89 -5.71 14.65
C GLY A 183 -3.40 -5.45 16.07
N LYS A 184 -2.81 -4.53 16.81
CA LYS A 184 -3.27 -4.09 18.14
C LYS A 184 -4.36 -3.03 18.07
N ILE A 185 -4.59 -2.41 16.91
CA ILE A 185 -5.68 -1.45 16.69
C ILE A 185 -6.97 -2.24 16.45
N LYS A 186 -7.54 -2.75 17.49
CA LYS A 186 -8.52 -3.83 17.54
C LYS A 186 -9.77 -3.62 16.67
N TYR A 187 -10.26 -2.38 16.63
CA TYR A 187 -11.53 -2.04 15.95
C TYR A 187 -11.33 -1.38 14.59
N LEU A 188 -10.15 -1.53 14.01
CA LEU A 188 -9.82 -0.97 12.71
C LEU A 188 -10.74 -1.51 11.62
N GLU A 189 -11.45 -0.62 10.93
CA GLU A 189 -12.34 -0.92 9.79
C GLU A 189 -11.66 -0.62 8.46
N THR A 190 -10.87 0.44 8.41
CA THR A 190 -10.16 0.86 7.19
C THR A 190 -8.68 1.07 7.46
N LEU A 191 -7.86 0.41 6.67
CA LEU A 191 -6.40 0.55 6.69
C LEU A 191 -5.89 0.93 5.31
N VAL A 192 -5.11 2.01 5.26
CA VAL A 192 -4.34 2.41 4.09
C VAL A 192 -2.86 2.40 4.43
N VAL A 193 -2.08 1.65 3.65
CA VAL A 193 -0.62 1.61 3.72
C VAL A 193 -0.10 1.91 2.32
N ALA A 194 0.44 3.10 2.12
CA ALA A 194 0.87 3.55 0.80
C ALA A 194 2.25 4.23 0.85
N SER A 195 3.21 3.63 0.17
CA SER A 195 4.51 4.25 0.03
C SER A 195 4.58 5.19 -1.17
N ASN A 196 5.71 5.84 -1.35
CA ASN A 196 5.98 6.65 -2.52
C ASN A 196 6.06 5.75 -3.77
N THR A 197 5.44 6.16 -4.89
CA THR A 197 5.41 5.40 -6.15
C THR A 197 6.79 5.01 -6.68
N ASN A 198 7.81 5.82 -6.44
CA ASN A 198 9.19 5.52 -6.84
C ASN A 198 9.78 4.27 -6.18
N THR A 199 9.17 3.76 -5.12
CA THR A 199 9.65 2.57 -4.41
C THR A 199 9.31 1.26 -5.14
N GLN A 200 8.45 1.29 -6.15
CA GLN A 200 8.12 0.11 -6.97
C GLN A 200 9.33 -0.51 -7.67
N LEU A 201 10.32 0.31 -8.01
CA LEU A 201 11.52 -0.12 -8.73
C LEU A 201 12.52 -0.91 -7.87
N LEU A 202 12.32 -0.98 -6.56
CA LEU A 202 13.23 -1.70 -5.67
C LEU A 202 12.86 -3.18 -5.56
N PRO A 203 13.82 -4.08 -5.32
CA PRO A 203 13.54 -5.49 -5.06
C PRO A 203 12.52 -5.64 -3.94
N ALA A 204 11.48 -6.43 -4.19
CA ALA A 204 10.41 -6.62 -3.24
C ALA A 204 10.71 -7.77 -2.31
N THR A 205 10.87 -7.47 -1.04
CA THR A 205 10.88 -8.48 0.04
C THR A 205 9.71 -8.29 1.00
N TYR A 206 8.84 -7.32 0.69
CA TYR A 206 7.76 -6.93 1.57
C TYR A 206 6.67 -7.99 1.67
N ARG A 207 6.17 -8.18 2.87
CA ARG A 207 5.10 -9.14 3.17
C ARG A 207 4.09 -8.51 4.12
N ILE A 208 2.84 -8.94 4.01
CA ILE A 208 1.79 -8.61 5.00
C ILE A 208 2.09 -9.34 6.31
N GLY A 209 2.49 -10.59 6.23
CA GLY A 209 2.78 -11.41 7.39
C GLY A 209 1.56 -11.60 8.29
N ASN A 210 1.78 -11.59 9.60
CA ASN A 210 0.73 -11.83 10.60
C ASN A 210 0.09 -10.54 11.17
N ALA A 211 0.51 -9.38 10.71
CA ALA A 211 0.08 -8.10 11.28
C ALA A 211 -1.44 -7.91 11.28
N LEU A 212 -2.12 -8.35 10.23
CA LEU A 212 -3.57 -8.14 10.03
C LEU A 212 -4.42 -9.35 10.43
N LYS A 213 -3.79 -10.47 10.76
CA LYS A 213 -4.45 -11.76 10.95
C LYS A 213 -5.55 -11.74 12.03
N GLY A 214 -5.32 -11.03 13.10
CA GLY A 214 -6.24 -10.95 14.24
C GLY A 214 -7.30 -9.85 14.15
N LEU A 215 -7.25 -8.97 13.14
CA LEU A 215 -8.23 -7.90 12.97
C LEU A 215 -9.57 -8.48 12.53
N GLN A 216 -10.65 -8.20 13.29
CA GLN A 216 -11.98 -8.77 13.05
C GLN A 216 -12.98 -7.77 12.48
N HIS A 217 -12.59 -6.52 12.30
CA HIS A 217 -13.47 -5.44 11.83
C HIS A 217 -13.01 -4.82 10.51
N LEU A 218 -11.92 -5.31 9.93
CA LEU A 218 -11.33 -4.74 8.72
C LEU A 218 -12.20 -5.03 7.50
N LYS A 219 -12.78 -3.97 6.92
CA LYS A 219 -13.61 -4.01 5.71
C LYS A 219 -12.95 -3.43 4.49
N ASN A 220 -12.05 -2.48 4.68
CA ASN A 220 -11.37 -1.79 3.59
C ASN A 220 -9.85 -1.84 3.80
N LEU A 221 -9.16 -2.48 2.88
CA LEU A 221 -7.70 -2.61 2.91
C LEU A 221 -7.10 -2.08 1.62
N THR A 222 -6.18 -1.13 1.77
CA THR A 222 -5.35 -0.61 0.69
C THR A 222 -3.89 -0.81 1.05
N ILE A 223 -3.14 -1.51 0.20
CA ILE A 223 -1.69 -1.65 0.29
C ILE A 223 -1.11 -1.28 -1.06
N ASN A 224 -0.65 -0.04 -1.20
CA ASN A 224 -0.16 0.52 -2.46
C ASN A 224 1.34 0.76 -2.44
N ALA A 225 2.00 0.42 -3.54
CA ALA A 225 3.42 0.71 -3.77
C ALA A 225 4.35 0.20 -2.65
N MET A 226 3.96 -0.88 -1.97
CA MET A 226 4.76 -1.51 -0.92
C MET A 226 5.63 -2.66 -1.44
N GLY A 227 5.46 -3.03 -2.72
CA GLY A 227 6.24 -4.10 -3.34
C GLY A 227 5.85 -5.50 -2.90
N ILE A 228 4.63 -5.71 -2.40
CA ILE A 228 4.15 -7.05 -2.08
C ILE A 228 4.01 -7.90 -3.35
N THR A 229 4.28 -9.18 -3.22
CA THR A 229 4.24 -10.15 -4.33
C THR A 229 3.14 -11.18 -4.20
N THR A 230 2.53 -11.28 -3.02
CA THR A 230 1.45 -12.22 -2.73
C THR A 230 0.55 -11.73 -1.62
N ILE A 231 -0.63 -12.28 -1.56
CA ILE A 231 -1.58 -12.15 -0.46
C ILE A 231 -2.28 -13.49 -0.27
N SER A 232 -2.50 -13.90 0.96
CA SER A 232 -3.21 -15.13 1.28
C SER A 232 -4.41 -14.87 2.20
N LYS A 233 -5.38 -15.79 2.13
CA LYS A 233 -6.52 -15.80 3.06
C LYS A 233 -6.06 -15.85 4.52
N SER A 234 -5.01 -16.60 4.82
CA SER A 234 -4.50 -16.75 6.18
C SER A 234 -3.95 -15.45 6.77
N GLU A 235 -3.38 -14.58 5.94
CA GLU A 235 -2.91 -13.26 6.38
C GLU A 235 -4.06 -12.33 6.76
N LEU A 236 -5.27 -12.59 6.28
CA LEU A 236 -6.50 -11.85 6.56
C LEU A 236 -7.56 -12.68 7.29
N GLU A 237 -7.14 -13.70 8.02
CA GLU A 237 -8.02 -14.72 8.64
C GLU A 237 -9.19 -14.11 9.43
N GLY A 238 -8.92 -13.10 10.25
CA GLY A 238 -9.96 -12.47 11.07
C GLY A 238 -10.99 -11.64 10.29
N SER A 239 -10.68 -11.20 9.08
CA SER A 239 -11.50 -10.26 8.31
C SER A 239 -11.87 -10.73 6.91
N CYS A 240 -11.34 -11.85 6.42
CA CYS A 240 -11.60 -12.31 5.06
C CYS A 240 -13.09 -12.51 4.74
N GLN A 241 -13.93 -12.83 5.74
CA GLN A 241 -15.37 -13.00 5.57
C GLN A 241 -16.16 -11.69 5.47
N ILE A 242 -15.57 -10.57 5.90
CA ILE A 242 -16.25 -9.26 5.95
C ILE A 242 -15.60 -8.21 5.07
N LEU A 243 -14.42 -8.49 4.51
CA LEU A 243 -13.69 -7.56 3.66
C LEU A 243 -14.53 -7.19 2.43
N THR A 244 -14.73 -5.89 2.20
CA THR A 244 -15.54 -5.37 1.09
C THR A 244 -14.71 -4.70 0.01
N LYS A 245 -13.57 -4.12 0.38
CA LYS A 245 -12.68 -3.45 -0.57
C LYS A 245 -11.23 -3.88 -0.34
N LEU A 246 -10.57 -4.25 -1.44
CA LEU A 246 -9.17 -4.65 -1.46
C LEU A 246 -8.47 -3.97 -2.63
N ASP A 247 -7.57 -3.05 -2.31
CA ASP A 247 -6.73 -2.36 -3.28
C ASP A 247 -5.27 -2.75 -3.09
N LEU A 248 -4.74 -3.46 -4.07
CA LEU A 248 -3.37 -3.96 -4.13
C LEU A 248 -2.60 -3.33 -5.29
N SER A 249 -3.00 -2.14 -5.69
CA SER A 249 -2.41 -1.43 -6.82
C SER A 249 -0.94 -1.10 -6.61
N SER A 250 -0.21 -1.05 -7.70
CA SER A 250 1.19 -0.58 -7.74
C SER A 250 2.17 -1.40 -6.88
N ASN A 251 1.91 -2.69 -6.73
CA ASN A 251 2.81 -3.63 -6.08
C ASN A 251 3.64 -4.45 -7.09
N ASN A 252 4.19 -5.57 -6.66
CA ASN A 252 5.07 -6.41 -7.46
C ASN A 252 4.47 -7.82 -7.71
N PHE A 253 3.17 -7.93 -7.82
CA PHE A 253 2.56 -9.19 -8.22
C PHE A 253 3.04 -9.60 -9.61
N THR A 254 3.35 -10.89 -9.77
CA THR A 254 3.70 -11.49 -11.06
C THR A 254 2.60 -12.42 -11.55
N ALA A 255 1.69 -12.81 -10.68
CA ALA A 255 0.49 -13.60 -10.97
C ALA A 255 -0.67 -13.13 -10.08
N ILE A 256 -1.88 -13.39 -10.51
CA ILE A 256 -3.05 -13.20 -9.64
C ILE A 256 -2.96 -14.21 -8.49
N PRO A 257 -2.98 -13.76 -7.22
CA PRO A 257 -2.96 -14.68 -6.09
C PRO A 257 -4.10 -15.68 -6.15
N SER A 258 -3.78 -16.96 -5.93
CA SER A 258 -4.76 -18.05 -6.00
C SER A 258 -5.88 -17.97 -4.97
N ASP A 259 -5.62 -17.30 -3.83
CA ASP A 259 -6.61 -17.10 -2.79
C ASP A 259 -7.64 -15.99 -3.11
N LEU A 260 -7.42 -15.19 -4.16
CA LEU A 260 -8.40 -14.21 -4.63
C LEU A 260 -9.55 -14.89 -5.37
N GLN A 261 -10.43 -15.48 -4.59
CA GLN A 261 -11.63 -16.19 -5.04
C GLN A 261 -12.81 -15.80 -4.16
N SER A 262 -14.01 -15.79 -4.75
CA SER A 262 -15.24 -15.40 -4.04
C SER A 262 -15.52 -16.21 -2.78
N LYS A 263 -15.16 -17.49 -2.77
CA LYS A 263 -15.33 -18.37 -1.59
C LYS A 263 -14.48 -17.93 -0.39
N ASN A 264 -13.35 -17.27 -0.62
CA ASN A 264 -12.44 -16.80 0.42
C ASN A 264 -12.78 -15.39 0.91
N PHE A 265 -13.39 -14.58 0.04
CA PHE A 265 -13.75 -13.18 0.30
C PHE A 265 -15.23 -12.94 -0.11
N PRO A 266 -16.19 -13.55 0.58
CA PRO A 266 -17.59 -13.60 0.11
C PRO A 266 -18.27 -12.23 0.04
N GLU A 267 -17.80 -11.23 0.80
CA GLU A 267 -18.38 -9.88 0.83
C GLU A 267 -17.61 -8.87 -0.04
N LEU A 268 -16.53 -9.29 -0.73
CA LEU A 268 -15.72 -8.39 -1.53
C LEU A 268 -16.50 -7.85 -2.74
N THR A 269 -16.55 -6.53 -2.85
CA THR A 269 -17.23 -5.81 -3.94
C THR A 269 -16.27 -4.98 -4.79
N HIS A 270 -15.09 -4.65 -4.28
CA HIS A 270 -14.09 -3.85 -4.98
C HIS A 270 -12.73 -4.51 -4.89
N LEU A 271 -12.14 -4.82 -6.03
CA LEU A 271 -10.81 -5.40 -6.16
C LEU A 271 -10.00 -4.61 -7.19
N SER A 272 -8.81 -4.17 -6.79
CA SER A 272 -7.85 -3.54 -7.70
C SER A 272 -6.49 -4.22 -7.63
N LEU A 273 -5.97 -4.60 -8.79
CA LEU A 273 -4.60 -5.04 -9.03
C LEU A 273 -3.93 -4.14 -10.08
N THR A 274 -4.39 -2.90 -10.19
CA THR A 274 -3.87 -1.93 -11.16
C THR A 274 -2.39 -1.63 -10.93
N GLY A 275 -1.63 -1.46 -12.02
CA GLY A 275 -0.27 -0.96 -11.94
C GLY A 275 0.75 -1.92 -11.34
N ASN A 276 0.50 -3.22 -11.38
CA ASN A 276 1.49 -4.23 -11.04
C ASN A 276 2.43 -4.47 -12.24
N ARG A 277 3.05 -3.40 -12.67
CA ARG A 277 4.02 -3.32 -13.75
C ARG A 277 5.22 -2.56 -13.23
N ARG A 278 6.29 -3.30 -13.01
CA ARG A 278 7.44 -2.81 -12.26
C ARG A 278 8.20 -1.67 -12.93
N TYR A 279 8.29 -1.72 -14.26
CA TYR A 279 9.00 -0.71 -15.05
C TYR A 279 8.04 -0.04 -16.02
N SER A 280 7.95 1.28 -15.97
CA SER A 280 7.15 2.06 -16.92
C SER A 280 7.68 1.98 -18.36
N SER A 281 8.95 1.60 -18.52
CA SER A 281 9.61 1.46 -19.83
C SER A 281 9.37 0.12 -20.51
N ILE A 282 8.57 -0.77 -19.94
CA ILE A 282 8.22 -2.03 -20.62
C ILE A 282 7.28 -1.72 -21.77
N THR A 283 7.77 -1.91 -22.98
CA THR A 283 7.01 -1.76 -24.23
C THR A 283 6.98 -3.06 -25.02
N ASP A 284 7.67 -4.09 -24.56
CA ASP A 284 7.77 -5.40 -25.20
C ASP A 284 7.63 -6.50 -24.14
N LEU A 285 6.70 -7.44 -24.37
CA LEU A 285 6.50 -8.60 -23.49
C LEU A 285 7.67 -9.58 -23.49
N ASN A 286 8.59 -9.47 -24.43
CA ASN A 286 9.82 -10.25 -24.47
C ASN A 286 10.97 -9.62 -23.67
N ASP A 287 10.71 -8.55 -22.95
CA ASP A 287 11.69 -7.96 -22.03
C ASP A 287 12.21 -9.03 -21.07
N THR A 288 13.53 -9.14 -20.96
CA THR A 288 14.21 -10.18 -20.18
C THR A 288 14.52 -9.81 -18.74
N ARG A 289 14.17 -8.60 -18.32
CA ARG A 289 14.33 -8.21 -16.92
C ARG A 289 13.51 -9.12 -16.01
N GLU A 290 14.00 -9.36 -14.81
CA GLU A 290 13.30 -10.20 -13.84
C GLU A 290 12.11 -9.47 -13.20
N ASN A 291 11.06 -10.22 -12.85
CA ASN A 291 9.92 -9.73 -12.08
C ASN A 291 9.27 -8.48 -12.68
N LEU A 292 8.92 -8.54 -13.95
CA LEU A 292 8.37 -7.40 -14.69
C LEU A 292 7.01 -6.90 -14.17
N GLY A 293 6.19 -7.80 -13.64
CA GLY A 293 4.86 -7.48 -13.15
C GLY A 293 3.84 -8.58 -13.42
N LEU A 294 2.58 -8.22 -13.27
CA LEU A 294 1.45 -9.14 -13.44
C LEU A 294 1.27 -9.48 -14.93
N LYS A 295 1.75 -10.66 -15.29
CA LYS A 295 1.83 -11.14 -16.68
C LYS A 295 1.16 -12.51 -16.83
N PHE A 296 0.16 -12.57 -17.68
CA PHE A 296 -0.51 -13.82 -18.01
C PHE A 296 -1.28 -13.70 -19.34
N ASP A 297 -1.55 -14.85 -19.96
CA ASP A 297 -2.46 -14.94 -21.11
C ASP A 297 -3.91 -14.88 -20.62
N ALA A 298 -4.63 -13.84 -21.01
CA ALA A 298 -6.02 -13.61 -20.60
C ALA A 298 -6.94 -14.74 -21.06
N SER A 299 -6.65 -15.38 -22.19
CA SER A 299 -7.48 -16.47 -22.74
C SER A 299 -7.35 -17.79 -21.97
N ASN A 300 -6.30 -17.98 -21.21
CA ASN A 300 -5.99 -19.25 -20.56
C ASN A 300 -5.35 -19.15 -19.19
N ASN A 301 -5.84 -18.26 -18.33
CA ASN A 301 -5.37 -18.14 -16.95
C ASN A 301 -6.45 -18.56 -15.96
N TYR A 302 -6.17 -19.58 -15.15
CA TYR A 302 -7.11 -20.14 -14.17
C TYR A 302 -7.57 -19.09 -13.14
N ASN A 303 -6.64 -18.33 -12.56
CA ASN A 303 -6.98 -17.33 -11.55
C ASN A 303 -7.74 -16.17 -12.13
N PHE A 304 -7.46 -15.76 -13.37
CA PHE A 304 -8.23 -14.75 -14.07
C PHE A 304 -9.67 -15.20 -14.32
N LYS A 305 -9.87 -16.45 -14.72
CA LYS A 305 -11.22 -17.03 -14.88
C LYS A 305 -11.99 -17.03 -13.56
N ASN A 306 -11.32 -17.27 -12.43
CA ASN A 306 -11.94 -17.16 -11.11
C ASN A 306 -12.38 -15.71 -10.79
N LEU A 307 -11.64 -14.71 -11.23
CA LEU A 307 -12.10 -13.32 -11.09
C LEU A 307 -13.33 -13.04 -11.95
N LEU A 308 -13.37 -13.55 -13.18
CA LEU A 308 -14.47 -13.31 -14.12
C LEU A 308 -15.80 -13.93 -13.65
N LYS A 309 -15.77 -15.03 -12.90
CA LYS A 309 -16.98 -15.64 -12.35
C LYS A 309 -17.43 -15.10 -10.99
N TRP A 310 -16.82 -14.04 -10.51
CA TRP A 310 -17.12 -13.44 -9.20
C TRP A 310 -18.39 -12.58 -9.23
N GLU A 311 -19.48 -13.06 -8.64
CA GLU A 311 -20.78 -12.43 -8.77
C GLU A 311 -20.95 -11.12 -8.01
N LYS A 312 -20.36 -10.98 -6.83
CA LYS A 312 -20.54 -9.78 -5.99
C LYS A 312 -19.67 -8.59 -6.38
N LEU A 313 -18.67 -8.77 -7.24
CA LEU A 313 -17.81 -7.65 -7.63
C LEU A 313 -18.62 -6.56 -8.34
N LYS A 314 -18.50 -5.34 -7.82
CA LYS A 314 -18.99 -4.11 -8.43
C LYS A 314 -17.88 -3.35 -9.15
N SER A 315 -16.65 -3.53 -8.72
CA SER A 315 -15.48 -2.92 -9.35
C SER A 315 -14.33 -3.91 -9.42
N LEU A 316 -13.80 -4.10 -10.63
CA LEU A 316 -12.60 -4.88 -10.90
C LEU A 316 -11.66 -4.04 -11.76
N SER A 317 -10.48 -3.73 -11.25
CA SER A 317 -9.46 -2.94 -11.95
C SER A 317 -8.19 -3.75 -12.15
N LEU A 318 -7.84 -3.97 -13.40
CA LEU A 318 -6.65 -4.71 -13.86
C LEU A 318 -5.81 -3.90 -14.85
N SER A 319 -6.00 -2.59 -14.87
CA SER A 319 -5.28 -1.69 -15.79
C SER A 319 -3.80 -1.62 -15.49
N TYR A 320 -2.99 -1.31 -16.51
CA TYR A 320 -1.55 -1.07 -16.39
C TYR A 320 -0.79 -2.24 -15.76
N ASN A 321 -1.01 -3.42 -16.34
CA ASN A 321 -0.25 -4.64 -16.05
C ASN A 321 0.42 -5.14 -17.34
N LEU A 322 0.74 -6.42 -17.41
CA LEU A 322 1.34 -7.09 -18.57
C LEU A 322 0.43 -8.21 -19.08
N ILE A 323 -0.86 -8.02 -18.99
CA ILE A 323 -1.86 -9.00 -19.44
C ILE A 323 -1.89 -8.98 -20.96
N TYR A 324 -1.74 -10.15 -21.57
CA TYR A 324 -1.69 -10.29 -23.02
C TYR A 324 -2.70 -11.33 -23.52
N GLY A 325 -2.74 -11.52 -24.85
CA GLY A 325 -3.66 -12.43 -25.50
C GLY A 325 -5.06 -11.85 -25.61
N GLU A 326 -6.02 -12.70 -25.88
CA GLU A 326 -7.42 -12.32 -26.07
C GLU A 326 -8.20 -12.53 -24.78
N LEU A 327 -9.19 -11.68 -24.53
CA LEU A 327 -10.17 -11.98 -23.48
C LEU A 327 -10.86 -13.32 -23.79
N PRO A 328 -11.19 -14.12 -22.76
CA PRO A 328 -11.85 -15.41 -22.97
C PRO A 328 -13.12 -15.24 -23.80
N THR A 329 -13.19 -15.93 -24.93
CA THR A 329 -14.39 -15.92 -25.78
C THR A 329 -15.33 -17.04 -25.38
N PHE A 330 -16.60 -16.91 -25.73
CA PHE A 330 -17.62 -17.90 -25.46
C PHE A 330 -17.26 -19.29 -26.04
N ILE A 331 -16.76 -19.36 -27.27
CA ILE A 331 -16.49 -20.62 -27.97
C ILE A 331 -15.32 -21.37 -27.37
N ASN A 332 -14.24 -20.68 -27.04
CA ASN A 332 -12.96 -21.33 -26.70
C ASN A 332 -12.73 -21.48 -25.18
N SER A 333 -13.41 -20.69 -24.36
CA SER A 333 -13.06 -20.55 -22.95
C SER A 333 -14.09 -21.17 -22.00
N TRP A 334 -15.34 -21.22 -22.39
CA TRP A 334 -16.41 -21.64 -21.48
C TRP A 334 -16.49 -23.15 -21.27
N SER A 335 -15.95 -23.95 -22.16
CA SER A 335 -15.79 -25.37 -21.93
C SER A 335 -14.94 -25.68 -20.68
N HIS A 336 -14.13 -24.72 -20.26
CA HIS A 336 -13.29 -24.80 -19.07
C HIS A 336 -13.95 -24.24 -17.79
N LEU A 337 -15.14 -23.63 -17.93
CA LEU A 337 -15.91 -23.05 -16.81
C LEU A 337 -17.37 -23.53 -16.85
N PRO A 338 -17.62 -24.84 -16.87
CA PRO A 338 -18.98 -25.37 -17.02
C PRO A 338 -19.91 -25.01 -15.86
N GLU A 339 -19.35 -24.61 -14.71
CA GLU A 339 -20.11 -24.21 -13.52
C GLU A 339 -20.65 -22.78 -13.58
N VAL A 340 -20.31 -21.99 -14.57
CA VAL A 340 -20.84 -20.62 -14.70
C VAL A 340 -22.18 -20.67 -15.44
N PRO A 341 -23.30 -20.40 -14.76
CA PRO A 341 -24.62 -20.46 -15.39
C PRO A 341 -24.82 -19.28 -16.34
N ALA A 342 -25.70 -19.48 -17.32
CA ALA A 342 -26.23 -18.38 -18.14
C ALA A 342 -27.26 -17.56 -17.34
N TYR A 343 -27.66 -16.41 -17.91
CA TYR A 343 -28.73 -15.61 -17.34
C TYR A 343 -30.07 -16.38 -17.43
N THR A 344 -30.80 -16.43 -16.32
CA THR A 344 -32.13 -17.00 -16.25
C THR A 344 -33.21 -15.96 -16.57
N ASP A 345 -34.44 -16.40 -16.81
CA ASP A 345 -35.58 -15.47 -16.96
C ASP A 345 -35.74 -14.59 -15.72
N GLU A 346 -35.52 -15.13 -14.53
CA GLU A 346 -35.59 -14.39 -13.27
C GLU A 346 -34.50 -13.32 -13.18
N ASP A 347 -33.27 -13.64 -13.57
CA ASP A 347 -32.17 -12.66 -13.64
C ASP A 347 -32.52 -11.50 -14.56
N ILE A 348 -33.10 -11.79 -15.71
CA ILE A 348 -33.49 -10.79 -16.71
C ILE A 348 -34.63 -9.92 -16.17
N GLN A 349 -35.66 -10.52 -15.61
CA GLN A 349 -36.84 -9.81 -15.08
C GLN A 349 -36.51 -8.92 -13.88
N SER A 350 -35.58 -9.32 -13.05
CA SER A 350 -35.15 -8.58 -11.85
C SER A 350 -34.19 -7.42 -12.13
N ASN A 351 -33.68 -7.31 -13.35
CA ASN A 351 -32.76 -6.26 -13.77
C ASN A 351 -33.41 -5.35 -14.82
N ASP A 352 -33.67 -4.10 -14.46
CA ASP A 352 -34.38 -3.15 -15.33
C ASP A 352 -33.70 -2.97 -16.70
N THR A 353 -32.38 -2.94 -16.74
CA THR A 353 -31.62 -2.80 -17.97
C THR A 353 -31.80 -4.02 -18.87
N LEU A 354 -31.73 -5.23 -18.32
CA LEU A 354 -31.94 -6.47 -19.06
C LEU A 354 -33.39 -6.64 -19.47
N ASN A 355 -34.32 -6.31 -18.57
CA ASN A 355 -35.73 -6.44 -18.84
C ASN A 355 -36.25 -5.50 -19.95
N SER A 356 -35.60 -4.35 -20.11
CA SER A 356 -35.90 -3.40 -21.20
C SER A 356 -35.22 -3.73 -22.53
N ALA A 357 -34.36 -4.74 -22.57
CA ALA A 357 -33.71 -5.17 -23.80
C ALA A 357 -34.67 -5.79 -24.81
N SER A 358 -34.27 -5.85 -26.07
CA SER A 358 -35.05 -6.55 -27.11
C SER A 358 -35.16 -8.05 -26.81
N ASP A 359 -36.18 -8.70 -27.36
CA ASP A 359 -36.38 -10.13 -27.23
C ASP A 359 -35.18 -10.94 -27.76
N GLU A 360 -34.58 -10.47 -28.85
CA GLU A 360 -33.38 -11.06 -29.42
C GLU A 360 -32.20 -11.06 -28.43
N VAL A 361 -31.95 -9.92 -27.75
CA VAL A 361 -30.91 -9.79 -26.75
C VAL A 361 -31.22 -10.67 -25.53
N LYS A 362 -32.46 -10.68 -25.08
CA LYS A 362 -32.87 -11.52 -23.93
C LYS A 362 -32.65 -13.02 -24.22
N GLU A 363 -33.01 -13.48 -25.38
CA GLU A 363 -32.75 -14.87 -25.79
C GLU A 363 -31.27 -15.19 -25.88
N LYS A 364 -30.46 -14.23 -26.38
CA LYS A 364 -29.00 -14.37 -26.43
C LYS A 364 -28.37 -14.51 -25.04
N LEU A 365 -28.83 -13.70 -24.07
CA LEU A 365 -28.34 -13.72 -22.69
C LEU A 365 -28.56 -15.09 -22.00
N LYS A 366 -29.61 -15.80 -22.36
CA LYS A 366 -29.87 -17.16 -21.85
C LYS A 366 -28.83 -18.20 -22.30
N THR A 367 -28.00 -17.88 -23.26
CA THR A 367 -26.96 -18.74 -23.80
C THR A 367 -25.56 -18.31 -23.40
N ILE A 368 -25.41 -17.20 -22.68
CA ILE A 368 -24.14 -16.59 -22.33
C ILE A 368 -23.91 -16.73 -20.81
N PRO A 369 -22.76 -17.27 -20.37
CA PRO A 369 -22.41 -17.34 -18.95
C PRO A 369 -22.41 -15.94 -18.30
N ARG A 370 -22.91 -15.87 -17.08
CA ARG A 370 -22.96 -14.65 -16.29
C ARG A 370 -21.56 -14.30 -15.75
N ILE A 371 -20.82 -13.53 -16.51
CA ILE A 371 -19.49 -13.06 -16.13
C ILE A 371 -19.57 -11.68 -15.51
N LEU A 372 -19.01 -11.52 -14.30
CA LEU A 372 -19.03 -10.27 -13.55
C LEU A 372 -20.42 -9.58 -13.59
N PRO A 373 -21.51 -10.27 -13.29
CA PRO A 373 -22.86 -9.80 -13.64
C PRO A 373 -23.26 -8.51 -12.95
N ASN A 374 -22.69 -8.24 -11.77
CA ASN A 374 -22.98 -7.05 -10.97
C ASN A 374 -21.91 -5.94 -11.10
N VAL A 375 -20.92 -6.12 -11.96
CA VAL A 375 -19.85 -5.14 -12.11
C VAL A 375 -20.38 -3.83 -12.69
N GLU A 376 -20.05 -2.74 -12.03
CA GLU A 376 -20.36 -1.37 -12.45
C GLU A 376 -19.15 -0.71 -13.11
N ARG A 377 -17.97 -1.14 -12.74
CA ARG A 377 -16.69 -0.68 -13.28
C ARG A 377 -15.76 -1.85 -13.53
N PHE A 378 -15.40 -2.06 -14.77
CA PHE A 378 -14.40 -3.02 -15.19
C PHE A 378 -13.33 -2.30 -16.02
N THR A 379 -12.08 -2.34 -15.61
CA THR A 379 -10.97 -1.68 -16.30
C THR A 379 -9.83 -2.64 -16.53
N ILE A 380 -9.38 -2.74 -17.77
CA ILE A 380 -8.28 -3.62 -18.20
C ILE A 380 -7.44 -2.98 -19.31
N ASN A 381 -7.51 -1.66 -19.42
CA ASN A 381 -6.71 -0.89 -20.36
C ASN A 381 -5.22 -0.85 -19.98
N LEU A 382 -4.38 -0.34 -20.87
CA LEU A 382 -2.93 -0.22 -20.69
C LEU A 382 -2.25 -1.57 -20.35
N ASN A 383 -2.72 -2.62 -20.98
CA ASN A 383 -2.12 -3.94 -21.04
C ASN A 383 -1.62 -4.22 -22.45
N PHE A 384 -1.47 -5.47 -22.82
CA PHE A 384 -1.08 -5.93 -24.16
C PHE A 384 -2.13 -6.86 -24.77
N LEU A 385 -3.39 -6.59 -24.46
CA LEU A 385 -4.49 -7.38 -24.98
C LEU A 385 -4.60 -7.24 -26.49
N SER A 386 -4.99 -8.31 -27.13
CA SER A 386 -5.19 -8.41 -28.58
C SER A 386 -6.53 -9.08 -28.87
N GLY A 387 -6.87 -9.17 -30.13
CA GLY A 387 -8.07 -9.85 -30.60
C GLY A 387 -8.85 -8.99 -31.56
N ASP A 388 -9.60 -9.68 -32.44
CA ASP A 388 -10.40 -9.00 -33.44
C ASP A 388 -11.77 -8.62 -32.92
N ASP A 389 -12.29 -9.36 -31.94
CA ASP A 389 -13.60 -9.14 -31.38
C ASP A 389 -13.61 -9.20 -29.85
N LEU A 390 -14.44 -8.36 -29.24
CA LEU A 390 -14.76 -8.48 -27.83
C LEU A 390 -15.64 -9.71 -27.60
N PRO A 391 -15.47 -10.41 -26.47
CA PRO A 391 -16.27 -11.58 -26.17
C PRO A 391 -17.74 -11.23 -25.92
N GLU A 392 -18.63 -12.16 -26.25
CA GLU A 392 -20.08 -11.96 -26.12
C GLU A 392 -20.51 -11.64 -24.69
N TRP A 393 -19.86 -12.21 -23.68
CA TRP A 393 -20.17 -11.92 -22.29
C TRP A 393 -19.94 -10.43 -21.95
N LEU A 394 -19.04 -9.77 -22.64
CA LEU A 394 -18.77 -8.34 -22.47
C LEU A 394 -19.71 -7.50 -23.35
N LEU A 395 -19.87 -7.85 -24.62
CA LEU A 395 -20.75 -7.12 -25.57
C LEU A 395 -22.21 -7.09 -25.13
N TYR A 396 -22.69 -8.17 -24.52
CA TYR A 396 -24.08 -8.29 -24.02
C TYR A 396 -24.17 -8.02 -22.51
N HIS A 397 -23.09 -7.57 -21.88
CA HIS A 397 -23.13 -7.23 -20.46
C HIS A 397 -24.14 -6.12 -20.19
N PRO A 398 -24.94 -6.20 -19.11
CA PRO A 398 -25.99 -5.22 -18.82
C PRO A 398 -25.54 -3.77 -18.77
N ARG A 399 -24.29 -3.56 -18.43
CA ARG A 399 -23.68 -2.22 -18.27
C ARG A 399 -22.66 -1.85 -19.32
N PHE A 400 -22.56 -2.62 -20.40
CA PHE A 400 -21.53 -2.39 -21.42
C PHE A 400 -21.56 -0.97 -22.00
N ALA A 401 -22.74 -0.43 -22.24
CA ALA A 401 -22.89 0.94 -22.73
C ALA A 401 -22.52 2.04 -21.71
N ARG A 402 -22.38 1.68 -20.45
CA ARG A 402 -21.98 2.60 -19.36
C ARG A 402 -20.51 2.52 -19.02
N PHE A 403 -19.79 1.52 -19.50
CA PHE A 403 -18.36 1.44 -19.30
C PHE A 403 -17.66 2.52 -20.12
N ASP A 404 -16.65 3.14 -19.52
CA ASP A 404 -15.76 4.03 -20.26
C ASP A 404 -14.86 3.18 -21.17
N PRO A 405 -14.98 3.27 -22.50
CA PRO A 405 -14.20 2.43 -23.40
C PRO A 405 -12.70 2.60 -23.24
N PHE A 406 -12.22 3.79 -22.90
CA PHE A 406 -10.79 4.06 -22.71
C PHE A 406 -10.21 3.29 -21.52
N THR A 407 -10.94 3.21 -20.42
CA THR A 407 -10.48 2.48 -19.23
C THR A 407 -10.88 1.01 -19.27
N LEU A 408 -11.93 0.68 -20.03
CA LEU A 408 -12.31 -0.72 -20.20
C LEU A 408 -11.23 -1.47 -20.99
N ILE A 409 -11.02 -1.15 -22.25
CA ILE A 409 -10.14 -1.96 -23.10
C ILE A 409 -9.51 -1.19 -24.28
N TYR A 410 -10.08 -0.04 -24.65
CA TYR A 410 -9.71 0.65 -25.87
C TYR A 410 -8.22 0.98 -25.97
N THR A 411 -7.65 1.51 -24.87
CA THR A 411 -6.25 1.88 -24.81
C THR A 411 -5.40 0.71 -24.36
N GLN A 412 -4.62 0.14 -25.30
CA GLN A 412 -3.62 -0.89 -25.01
C GLN A 412 -2.24 -0.37 -25.36
N ASP A 413 -1.20 -0.91 -24.72
CA ASP A 413 0.17 -0.56 -25.07
C ASP A 413 0.50 -1.00 -26.51
N SER A 414 1.26 -0.16 -27.20
CA SER A 414 1.67 -0.38 -28.58
C SER A 414 2.80 -1.39 -28.75
N GLY A 415 3.22 -2.03 -27.67
CA GLY A 415 4.28 -3.06 -27.71
C GLY A 415 3.84 -4.31 -28.45
N LYS A 416 4.80 -5.20 -28.72
CA LYS A 416 4.54 -6.49 -29.33
C LYS A 416 4.17 -7.50 -28.25
N ASP A 417 3.24 -8.42 -28.59
CA ASP A 417 2.97 -9.58 -27.75
C ASP A 417 4.16 -10.57 -27.75
N MET A 418 4.04 -11.67 -27.02
CA MET A 418 5.11 -12.70 -26.94
C MET A 418 5.45 -13.34 -28.30
N ASN A 419 4.58 -13.24 -29.28
CA ASN A 419 4.77 -13.77 -30.62
C ASN A 419 5.28 -12.70 -31.60
N GLY A 420 5.50 -11.47 -31.14
CA GLY A 420 5.94 -10.35 -31.96
C GLY A 420 4.82 -9.63 -32.70
N ASN A 421 3.54 -9.91 -32.38
CA ASN A 421 2.40 -9.24 -32.98
C ASN A 421 2.08 -7.94 -32.25
N VAL A 422 1.60 -6.95 -32.97
CA VAL A 422 1.06 -5.73 -32.38
C VAL A 422 -0.33 -6.05 -31.81
N PRO A 423 -0.65 -5.60 -30.58
CA PRO A 423 -1.98 -5.79 -29.99
C PRO A 423 -3.09 -5.34 -30.95
N GLY A 424 -4.17 -6.10 -31.02
CA GLY A 424 -5.27 -5.84 -31.95
C GLY A 424 -6.11 -4.61 -31.57
N PHE A 425 -6.10 -4.20 -30.30
CA PHE A 425 -6.73 -2.95 -29.86
C PHE A 425 -5.72 -1.83 -30.03
N LYS A 426 -5.90 -1.03 -31.08
CA LYS A 426 -4.96 0.06 -31.38
C LYS A 426 -5.23 1.28 -30.53
N ASN A 427 -4.16 1.90 -30.08
CA ASN A 427 -4.19 3.28 -29.60
C ASN A 427 -4.44 4.24 -30.77
N GLU A 428 -5.67 4.36 -31.20
CA GLU A 428 -6.05 5.47 -32.07
C GLU A 428 -6.24 6.71 -31.18
N PRO A 429 -5.39 7.71 -31.27
CA PRO A 429 -5.06 8.57 -30.15
C PRO A 429 -6.13 9.58 -29.73
N SER A 430 -7.24 9.71 -30.42
CA SER A 430 -8.21 10.75 -30.08
C SER A 430 -9.63 10.51 -30.55
N ASN A 431 -9.91 9.41 -31.20
CA ASN A 431 -11.20 9.22 -31.83
C ASN A 431 -11.82 7.87 -31.48
N LEU A 432 -12.85 7.91 -30.64
CA LEU A 432 -13.64 6.73 -30.31
C LEU A 432 -14.58 6.25 -31.40
N GLU A 433 -14.77 7.00 -32.50
CA GLU A 433 -15.76 6.65 -33.52
C GLU A 433 -15.51 5.27 -34.13
N TRP A 434 -14.28 4.93 -34.44
CA TRP A 434 -13.97 3.60 -34.98
C TRP A 434 -14.32 2.49 -33.98
N PHE A 435 -14.13 2.73 -32.66
CA PHE A 435 -14.50 1.77 -31.60
C PHE A 435 -16.03 1.61 -31.55
N TYR A 436 -16.78 2.70 -31.63
CA TYR A 436 -18.23 2.66 -31.63
C TYR A 436 -18.80 2.12 -32.94
N GLU A 437 -18.13 2.33 -34.07
CA GLU A 437 -18.51 1.72 -35.37
C GLU A 437 -18.34 0.20 -35.29
N ARG A 438 -17.27 -0.28 -34.71
CA ARG A 438 -17.01 -1.71 -34.53
C ARG A 438 -17.91 -2.32 -33.43
N TYR A 439 -18.15 -1.59 -32.37
CA TYR A 439 -18.94 -2.02 -31.21
C TYR A 439 -20.09 -1.03 -30.93
N PRO A 440 -21.16 -1.04 -31.73
CA PRO A 440 -22.25 -0.06 -31.62
C PRO A 440 -22.91 -0.06 -30.22
N LYS A 441 -22.95 -1.20 -29.56
CA LYS A 441 -23.54 -1.34 -28.23
C LYS A 441 -22.73 -0.61 -27.14
N ALA A 442 -21.48 -0.27 -27.38
CA ALA A 442 -20.66 0.52 -26.47
C ALA A 442 -21.00 2.00 -26.50
N ARG A 443 -21.69 2.48 -27.54
CA ARG A 443 -22.07 3.88 -27.66
C ARG A 443 -23.10 4.24 -26.61
N PRO A 444 -22.83 5.26 -25.76
CA PRO A 444 -23.78 5.71 -24.78
C PRO A 444 -25.10 6.12 -25.44
N THR A 445 -26.21 5.63 -24.92
CA THR A 445 -27.53 6.17 -25.28
C THR A 445 -27.67 7.54 -24.64
N LEU A 446 -27.83 8.58 -25.44
CA LEU A 446 -28.21 9.90 -24.95
C LEU A 446 -29.60 9.76 -24.31
N THR A 447 -29.64 9.83 -22.99
CA THR A 447 -30.89 10.10 -22.28
C THR A 447 -31.22 11.56 -22.53
N GLU A 448 -32.24 11.80 -23.31
CA GLU A 448 -32.85 13.13 -23.37
C GLU A 448 -33.31 13.50 -21.98
N TYR A 449 -32.78 14.60 -21.48
CA TYR A 449 -33.19 15.19 -20.20
C TYR A 449 -34.47 15.99 -20.41
#